data_aafb74966edc9cf6590caa2928ebb7af
#
_entry.id   aafb74966edc9cf6590caa2928ebb7af
#
_cell.length_a   1.000
_cell.length_b   1.000
_cell.length_c   1.000
_cell.angle_alpha   90.00
_cell.angle_beta   90.00
_cell.angle_gamma   90.00
#
_symmetry.space_group_name_H-M   'P 1'
#
loop_
_entity.id
_entity.type
_entity.pdbx_description
1 polymer ?
#
loop_
_entity_poly.entity_id
_entity_poly.type
_entity_poly.pdbx_seq_one_letter_code
_entity_poly.pdbx_strand_id
1 'polypeptide(L)'
;MNANDSDVVRALLVEAKHAIASSASDATVVLVNTCAIRENAESRVWTRLRQLRAERRAPGSRLRAVGVLGCMAERLKGKILSAEEGLADMVVGPDAYRDVVRLLRVAREESDRRRQRETRANTLDDEDRMNVMLSLDETYADVFPLRADPMSPQAYVSVTRGCDNMCAFCVVPFTRGRERSRPFESVLEECRKLIDQGVKEITLLGQNVNSYADASEVGTSAKTDADAPFGAYAKGFTSVYKPKRVGARAFADLVEAVAAIDVECRVRFTSPHPKDFPDDLLRVIANTPNVCKQLHMPAQSGSTSTLERMRRGYTREAYLELIERAREIIPGVAISSDFISGFCGESEDEHAETLTLLETVRYEHAYMFHYSRRDKTYAARHFDDDVPEEVKKRRLAEVIETFRRCAADVNAREVGCTHLVLIEGASKKNPESQMSGRSDTGKRVVVQGKRTKANALDGDSEEVDIKSGDYVVAKIVEAGASTLVAEPVGVTTARAFYEAHGGASF
;
A
#
# COMPACT_ATOMS: atom_id res chain seq x y z
N MET A 1 -4.22 1.01 0.73
CA MET A 1 -5.07 1.07 1.95
C MET A 1 -5.93 2.32 2.01
N ASN A 2 -5.40 3.56 2.19
CA ASN A 2 -6.27 4.74 2.32
C ASN A 2 -7.19 4.97 1.10
N ALA A 3 -6.75 4.66 -0.11
CA ALA A 3 -7.61 4.74 -1.30
C ALA A 3 -8.77 3.76 -1.18
N ASN A 4 -8.50 2.48 -0.91
CA ASN A 4 -9.52 1.46 -0.70
C ASN A 4 -10.44 1.78 0.49
N ASP A 5 -9.89 2.26 1.63
CA ASP A 5 -10.71 2.74 2.74
C ASP A 5 -11.65 3.90 2.33
N SER A 6 -11.18 4.82 1.48
CA SER A 6 -12.02 5.90 0.94
C SER A 6 -13.11 5.37 0.01
N ASP A 7 -12.81 4.33 -0.77
CA ASP A 7 -13.77 3.69 -1.66
C ASP A 7 -14.87 2.93 -0.88
N VAL A 8 -14.51 2.29 0.25
CA VAL A 8 -15.47 1.70 1.20
C VAL A 8 -16.38 2.79 1.79
N VAL A 9 -15.82 3.91 2.24
CA VAL A 9 -16.61 5.02 2.78
C VAL A 9 -17.54 5.61 1.73
N ARG A 10 -17.08 5.75 0.47
CA ARG A 10 -17.95 6.19 -0.63
C ARG A 10 -19.13 5.24 -0.85
N ALA A 11 -18.87 3.94 -0.86
CA ALA A 11 -19.94 2.95 -1.00
C ALA A 11 -21.01 3.09 0.09
N LEU A 12 -20.59 3.19 1.36
CA LEU A 12 -21.50 3.37 2.50
C LEU A 12 -22.31 4.67 2.41
N LEU A 13 -21.68 5.77 1.96
CA LEU A 13 -22.36 7.05 1.79
C LEU A 13 -23.39 7.01 0.66
N VAL A 14 -23.06 6.40 -0.47
CA VAL A 14 -23.96 6.27 -1.62
C VAL A 14 -25.15 5.35 -1.28
N GLU A 15 -24.91 4.25 -0.59
CA GLU A 15 -25.96 3.38 -0.06
C GLU A 15 -26.94 4.14 0.85
N ALA A 16 -26.41 5.04 1.69
CA ALA A 16 -27.19 5.94 2.55
C ALA A 16 -27.79 7.16 1.80
N LYS A 17 -27.78 7.16 0.46
CA LYS A 17 -28.35 8.20 -0.41
C LYS A 17 -27.66 9.57 -0.33
N HIS A 18 -26.38 9.60 0.05
CA HIS A 18 -25.55 10.81 -0.06
C HIS A 18 -24.95 10.92 -1.45
N ALA A 19 -24.97 12.13 -2.02
CA ALA A 19 -24.28 12.42 -3.27
C ALA A 19 -22.80 12.71 -3.01
N ILE A 20 -21.93 12.19 -3.89
CA ILE A 20 -20.51 12.48 -3.87
C ILE A 20 -20.25 13.73 -4.73
N ALA A 21 -19.70 14.78 -4.11
CA ALA A 21 -19.38 16.02 -4.81
C ALA A 21 -18.14 15.83 -5.72
N SER A 22 -18.11 16.55 -6.84
CA SER A 22 -17.00 16.53 -7.80
C SER A 22 -15.74 17.22 -7.25
N SER A 23 -15.92 18.19 -6.34
CA SER A 23 -14.84 18.93 -5.69
C SER A 23 -15.15 19.24 -4.23
N ALA A 24 -14.11 19.55 -3.46
CA ALA A 24 -14.27 19.96 -2.06
C ALA A 24 -15.00 21.29 -1.91
N SER A 25 -14.91 22.20 -2.89
CA SER A 25 -15.61 23.50 -2.90
C SER A 25 -17.12 23.36 -3.05
N ASP A 26 -17.58 22.31 -3.73
CA ASP A 26 -19.02 22.04 -3.94
C ASP A 26 -19.62 21.22 -2.81
N ALA A 27 -18.77 20.65 -1.95
CA ALA A 27 -19.20 19.76 -0.88
C ALA A 27 -19.79 20.51 0.30
N THR A 28 -20.85 19.95 0.88
CA THR A 28 -21.40 20.39 2.19
C THR A 28 -20.65 19.74 3.36
N VAL A 29 -20.04 18.60 3.14
CA VAL A 29 -19.17 17.88 4.11
C VAL A 29 -17.91 17.44 3.40
N VAL A 30 -16.76 17.61 4.04
CA VAL A 30 -15.46 17.10 3.59
C VAL A 30 -14.93 16.08 4.57
N LEU A 31 -14.64 14.89 4.09
CA LEU A 31 -14.03 13.82 4.87
C LEU A 31 -12.56 13.66 4.47
N VAL A 32 -11.67 13.80 5.45
CA VAL A 32 -10.21 13.71 5.25
C VAL A 32 -9.74 12.35 5.76
N ASN A 33 -9.44 11.43 4.85
CA ASN A 33 -8.88 10.13 5.20
C ASN A 33 -7.38 10.24 5.44
N THR A 34 -6.91 9.74 6.60
CA THR A 34 -5.59 10.04 7.14
C THR A 34 -4.72 8.82 7.38
N CYS A 35 -3.40 9.03 7.33
CA CYS A 35 -2.37 8.05 7.68
C CYS A 35 -1.66 8.47 8.98
N ALA A 36 -1.23 7.50 9.81
CA ALA A 36 -0.49 7.74 11.04
C ALA A 36 1.00 7.35 10.94
N ILE A 37 1.44 6.84 9.79
CA ILE A 37 2.77 6.25 9.63
C ILE A 37 3.85 7.32 9.43
N ARG A 38 3.55 8.37 8.65
CA ARG A 38 4.53 9.37 8.22
C ARG A 38 4.24 10.72 8.85
N GLU A 39 5.26 11.35 9.45
CA GLU A 39 5.14 12.67 10.08
C GLU A 39 4.76 13.77 9.09
N ASN A 40 5.40 13.79 7.92
CA ASN A 40 5.05 14.72 6.86
C ASN A 40 3.61 14.59 6.37
N ALA A 41 3.01 13.39 6.45
CA ALA A 41 1.60 13.20 6.12
C ALA A 41 0.70 13.81 7.19
N GLU A 42 1.06 13.68 8.45
CA GLU A 42 0.33 14.27 9.58
C GLU A 42 0.35 15.79 9.54
N SER A 43 1.51 16.42 9.32
CA SER A 43 1.62 17.88 9.22
C SER A 43 0.78 18.45 8.06
N ARG A 44 0.73 17.74 6.92
CA ARG A 44 -0.13 18.10 5.78
C ARG A 44 -1.62 17.99 6.13
N VAL A 45 -2.02 16.99 6.92
CA VAL A 45 -3.41 16.87 7.40
C VAL A 45 -3.78 18.07 8.25
N TRP A 46 -2.96 18.44 9.24
CA TRP A 46 -3.20 19.63 10.06
C TRP A 46 -3.30 20.91 9.22
N THR A 47 -2.43 21.08 8.23
CA THR A 47 -2.50 22.21 7.30
C THR A 47 -3.81 22.20 6.51
N ARG A 48 -4.25 21.02 5.98
CA ARG A 48 -5.51 20.90 5.24
C ARG A 48 -6.73 21.18 6.12
N LEU A 49 -6.74 20.73 7.35
CA LEU A 49 -7.82 21.02 8.30
C LEU A 49 -7.96 22.53 8.59
N ARG A 50 -6.82 23.24 8.75
CA ARG A 50 -6.83 24.71 8.91
C ARG A 50 -7.36 25.40 7.64
N GLN A 51 -6.99 24.97 6.46
CA GLN A 51 -7.55 25.47 5.19
C GLN A 51 -9.06 25.26 5.12
N LEU A 52 -9.55 24.03 5.39
CA LEU A 52 -10.99 23.74 5.39
C LEU A 52 -11.75 24.58 6.41
N ARG A 53 -11.18 24.87 7.57
CA ARG A 53 -11.75 25.80 8.54
C ARG A 53 -11.87 27.22 7.97
N ALA A 54 -10.82 27.71 7.30
CA ALA A 54 -10.87 29.02 6.65
C ALA A 54 -11.91 29.05 5.52
N GLU A 55 -11.95 28.01 4.68
CA GLU A 55 -12.98 27.85 3.63
C GLU A 55 -14.41 27.86 4.22
N ARG A 56 -14.64 27.15 5.33
CA ARG A 56 -15.95 27.10 6.01
C ARG A 56 -16.40 28.47 6.53
N ARG A 57 -15.47 29.36 6.92
CA ARG A 57 -15.75 30.70 7.43
C ARG A 57 -15.94 31.75 6.34
N ALA A 58 -15.56 31.42 5.12
CA ALA A 58 -15.66 32.34 4.00
C ALA A 58 -17.14 32.66 3.67
N PRO A 59 -17.45 33.93 3.28
CA PRO A 59 -18.79 34.29 2.85
C PRO A 59 -19.26 33.40 1.69
N GLY A 60 -20.49 32.91 1.76
CA GLY A 60 -21.06 32.04 0.70
C GLY A 60 -20.62 30.57 0.75
N SER A 61 -19.78 30.18 1.70
CA SER A 61 -19.32 28.78 1.81
C SER A 61 -20.47 27.79 2.01
N ARG A 62 -20.43 26.71 1.24
CA ARG A 62 -21.34 25.56 1.39
C ARG A 62 -20.91 24.59 2.47
N LEU A 63 -19.62 24.60 2.86
CA LEU A 63 -19.04 23.65 3.80
C LEU A 63 -19.68 23.80 5.21
N ARG A 64 -20.26 22.71 5.70
CA ARG A 64 -20.95 22.62 7.00
C ARG A 64 -20.14 21.87 8.03
N ALA A 65 -19.57 20.72 7.64
CA ALA A 65 -18.84 19.87 8.54
C ALA A 65 -17.55 19.31 7.91
N VAL A 66 -16.57 19.03 8.74
CA VAL A 66 -15.30 18.39 8.40
C VAL A 66 -15.13 17.14 9.26
N GLY A 67 -14.93 15.99 8.63
CA GLY A 67 -14.64 14.74 9.30
C GLY A 67 -13.20 14.27 9.08
N VAL A 68 -12.59 13.66 10.09
CA VAL A 68 -11.27 13.03 10.00
C VAL A 68 -11.42 11.53 10.14
N LEU A 69 -10.93 10.79 9.16
CA LEU A 69 -11.04 9.34 9.05
C LEU A 69 -9.66 8.67 9.12
N GLY A 70 -9.62 7.39 9.47
CA GLY A 70 -8.45 6.53 9.30
C GLY A 70 -7.50 6.48 10.50
N CYS A 71 -6.24 6.09 10.24
CA CYS A 71 -5.29 5.75 11.31
C CYS A 71 -4.91 6.94 12.22
N MET A 72 -4.82 8.17 11.71
CA MET A 72 -4.56 9.35 12.53
C MET A 72 -5.78 9.66 13.42
N ALA A 73 -7.01 9.46 12.90
CA ALA A 73 -8.23 9.56 13.68
C ALA A 73 -8.22 8.62 14.88
N GLU A 74 -7.89 7.34 14.68
CA GLU A 74 -7.75 6.34 15.74
C GLU A 74 -6.66 6.70 16.76
N ARG A 75 -5.49 7.17 16.28
CA ARG A 75 -4.35 7.49 17.14
C ARG A 75 -4.57 8.74 18.01
N LEU A 76 -5.13 9.79 17.44
CA LEU A 76 -5.26 11.09 18.11
C LEU A 76 -6.62 11.27 18.80
N LYS A 77 -7.64 10.54 18.34
CA LYS A 77 -8.98 10.52 18.98
C LYS A 77 -9.51 11.93 19.31
N GLY A 78 -9.93 12.15 20.53
CA GLY A 78 -10.47 13.43 21.00
C GLY A 78 -9.54 14.63 20.83
N LYS A 79 -8.21 14.43 20.71
CA LYS A 79 -7.28 15.55 20.44
C LYS A 79 -7.62 16.31 19.14
N ILE A 80 -8.21 15.63 18.15
CA ILE A 80 -8.65 16.27 16.89
C ILE A 80 -9.88 17.15 17.11
N LEU A 81 -10.82 16.70 17.97
CA LEU A 81 -12.06 17.42 18.29
C LEU A 81 -11.82 18.57 19.25
N SER A 82 -10.96 18.37 20.27
CA SER A 82 -10.63 19.31 21.33
C SER A 82 -9.50 20.30 20.97
N ALA A 83 -8.91 20.18 19.76
CA ALA A 83 -7.94 21.16 19.31
C ALA A 83 -8.53 22.57 19.45
N GLU A 84 -7.82 23.49 20.12
CA GLU A 84 -8.25 24.86 20.49
C GLU A 84 -8.96 25.62 19.35
N GLU A 85 -8.75 25.15 18.15
CA GLU A 85 -9.26 25.73 16.93
C GLU A 85 -10.57 25.07 16.42
N GLY A 86 -11.06 23.93 16.94
CA GLY A 86 -12.24 23.22 16.42
C GLY A 86 -12.12 22.89 14.93
N LEU A 87 -11.07 22.13 14.57
CA LEU A 87 -10.73 21.88 13.17
C LEU A 87 -11.57 20.79 12.51
N ALA A 88 -12.11 19.86 13.30
CA ALA A 88 -12.98 18.80 12.83
C ALA A 88 -14.26 18.72 13.65
N ASP A 89 -15.33 18.23 13.04
CA ASP A 89 -16.64 18.05 13.65
C ASP A 89 -16.92 16.58 13.99
N MET A 90 -16.22 15.64 13.34
CA MET A 90 -16.33 14.20 13.63
C MET A 90 -15.01 13.47 13.39
N VAL A 91 -14.83 12.33 14.10
CA VAL A 91 -13.62 11.48 14.02
C VAL A 91 -14.04 10.02 13.90
N VAL A 92 -13.49 9.30 12.90
CA VAL A 92 -13.87 7.91 12.61
C VAL A 92 -12.63 7.06 12.43
N GLY A 93 -12.47 6.04 13.25
CA GLY A 93 -11.42 5.04 13.14
C GLY A 93 -11.59 4.10 11.94
N PRO A 94 -10.53 3.34 11.55
CA PRO A 94 -10.56 2.47 10.39
C PRO A 94 -11.60 1.34 10.44
N ASP A 95 -11.95 0.87 11.62
CA ASP A 95 -12.93 -0.21 11.83
C ASP A 95 -14.35 0.31 12.10
N ALA A 96 -14.53 1.65 12.12
CA ALA A 96 -15.80 2.30 12.45
C ALA A 96 -16.47 3.00 11.24
N TYR A 97 -16.06 2.72 10.01
CA TYR A 97 -16.60 3.41 8.82
C TYR A 97 -18.11 3.18 8.62
N ARG A 98 -18.68 2.08 9.12
CA ARG A 98 -20.14 1.85 9.10
C ARG A 98 -20.91 2.92 9.87
N ASP A 99 -20.29 3.53 10.87
CA ASP A 99 -20.88 4.58 11.67
C ASP A 99 -20.75 5.99 11.07
N VAL A 100 -20.07 6.12 9.93
CA VAL A 100 -19.83 7.40 9.27
C VAL A 100 -21.13 8.16 8.98
N VAL A 101 -22.18 7.44 8.60
CA VAL A 101 -23.49 8.03 8.26
C VAL A 101 -24.16 8.66 9.49
N ARG A 102 -24.14 7.96 10.63
CA ARG A 102 -24.66 8.49 11.90
C ARG A 102 -23.88 9.73 12.34
N LEU A 103 -22.55 9.62 12.38
CA LEU A 103 -21.67 10.71 12.80
C LEU A 103 -21.78 11.94 11.88
N LEU A 104 -21.96 11.71 10.58
CA LEU A 104 -22.18 12.78 9.61
C LEU A 104 -23.49 13.52 9.88
N ARG A 105 -24.57 12.81 10.21
CA ARG A 105 -25.85 13.42 10.61
C ARG A 105 -25.68 14.28 11.85
N VAL A 106 -25.04 13.73 12.91
CA VAL A 106 -24.77 14.45 14.16
C VAL A 106 -23.94 15.73 13.90
N ALA A 107 -22.87 15.62 13.12
CA ALA A 107 -22.00 16.77 12.78
C ALA A 107 -22.76 17.88 12.01
N ARG A 108 -23.67 17.51 11.11
CA ARG A 108 -24.50 18.47 10.37
C ARG A 108 -25.51 19.16 11.26
N GLU A 109 -26.27 18.40 12.06
CA GLU A 109 -27.24 18.95 13.01
C GLU A 109 -26.59 19.95 13.97
N GLU A 110 -25.40 19.62 14.48
CA GLU A 110 -24.65 20.53 15.35
C GLU A 110 -24.18 21.78 14.62
N SER A 111 -23.72 21.65 13.37
CA SER A 111 -23.35 22.79 12.54
C SER A 111 -24.53 23.74 12.27
N ASP A 112 -25.74 23.18 12.05
CA ASP A 112 -26.94 23.97 11.81
C ASP A 112 -27.41 24.66 13.10
N ARG A 113 -27.31 23.99 14.26
CA ARG A 113 -27.58 24.60 15.59
C ARG A 113 -26.64 25.78 15.88
N ARG A 114 -25.34 25.65 15.59
CA ARG A 114 -24.36 26.74 15.77
C ARG A 114 -24.66 27.95 14.90
N ARG A 115 -25.25 27.78 13.73
CA ARG A 115 -25.65 28.88 12.84
C ARG A 115 -26.90 29.59 13.30
N GLN A 116 -27.83 28.86 13.93
CA GLN A 116 -29.07 29.41 14.46
C GLN A 116 -28.91 30.10 15.81
N ARG A 117 -27.86 29.70 16.56
CA ARG A 117 -27.55 30.27 17.87
C ARG A 117 -26.22 31.02 17.74
N GLU A 118 -26.17 32.29 18.10
CA GLU A 118 -24.92 33.06 18.19
C GLU A 118 -23.92 32.51 19.25
N THR A 119 -24.22 31.39 19.90
CA THR A 119 -23.41 30.76 20.94
C THR A 119 -22.41 29.77 20.38
N ARG A 120 -21.11 30.01 20.66
CA ARG A 120 -19.95 29.24 20.22
C ARG A 120 -19.70 27.91 20.95
N ALA A 121 -20.53 27.53 21.94
CA ALA A 121 -20.27 26.32 22.74
C ALA A 121 -20.66 25.05 22.02
N ASN A 122 -19.77 24.05 21.99
CA ASN A 122 -20.13 22.67 21.65
C ASN A 122 -21.10 22.14 22.67
N THR A 123 -22.26 21.64 22.23
CA THR A 123 -23.31 21.08 23.11
C THR A 123 -23.26 19.57 23.15
N LEU A 124 -22.42 18.92 22.37
CA LEU A 124 -22.27 17.46 22.33
C LEU A 124 -20.93 17.04 22.94
N ASP A 125 -20.95 15.92 23.64
CA ASP A 125 -19.74 15.28 24.13
C ASP A 125 -18.87 14.75 22.98
N ASP A 126 -17.60 14.58 23.22
CA ASP A 126 -16.67 14.04 22.21
C ASP A 126 -17.07 12.60 21.81
N GLU A 127 -17.68 11.83 22.70
CA GLU A 127 -18.18 10.48 22.44
C GLU A 127 -19.29 10.45 21.38
N ASP A 128 -20.16 11.45 21.33
CA ASP A 128 -21.22 11.55 20.32
C ASP A 128 -20.70 11.84 18.93
N ARG A 129 -19.51 12.44 18.84
CA ARG A 129 -18.86 12.89 17.58
C ARG A 129 -17.75 11.98 17.12
N MET A 130 -17.48 10.90 17.83
CA MET A 130 -16.34 10.03 17.60
C MET A 130 -16.74 8.56 17.64
N ASN A 131 -16.18 7.77 16.71
CA ASN A 131 -16.12 6.32 16.82
C ASN A 131 -14.75 5.83 16.37
N VAL A 132 -13.98 5.32 17.31
CA VAL A 132 -12.60 4.87 17.14
C VAL A 132 -12.40 3.49 17.79
N MET A 133 -13.40 2.63 17.68
CA MET A 133 -13.31 1.25 18.14
C MET A 133 -12.50 0.40 17.17
N LEU A 134 -11.69 -0.51 17.71
CA LEU A 134 -10.99 -1.55 16.95
C LEU A 134 -11.79 -2.85 17.07
N SER A 135 -12.11 -3.46 15.93
CA SER A 135 -12.82 -4.74 15.87
C SER A 135 -11.85 -5.91 15.97
N LEU A 136 -12.33 -7.04 16.45
CA LEU A 136 -11.64 -8.34 16.34
C LEU A 136 -12.09 -9.13 15.09
N ASP A 137 -13.24 -8.74 14.51
CA ASP A 137 -13.79 -9.37 13.31
C ASP A 137 -13.57 -8.51 12.07
N GLU A 138 -13.59 -9.14 10.89
CA GLU A 138 -13.59 -8.42 9.62
C GLU A 138 -14.89 -7.61 9.48
N THR A 139 -14.77 -6.33 9.14
CA THR A 139 -15.88 -5.38 9.23
C THR A 139 -16.47 -4.99 7.87
N TYR A 140 -15.79 -5.30 6.75
CA TYR A 140 -16.17 -4.79 5.43
C TYR A 140 -16.16 -5.84 4.33
N ALA A 141 -16.18 -7.13 4.67
CA ALA A 141 -16.16 -8.22 3.68
C ALA A 141 -17.35 -8.22 2.72
N ASP A 142 -18.48 -7.66 3.16
CA ASP A 142 -19.75 -7.50 2.44
C ASP A 142 -19.88 -6.15 1.70
N VAL A 143 -18.95 -5.21 1.90
CA VAL A 143 -18.98 -3.91 1.23
C VAL A 143 -18.16 -3.95 -0.04
N PHE A 144 -18.80 -3.76 -1.20
CA PHE A 144 -18.09 -3.59 -2.46
C PHE A 144 -17.63 -2.12 -2.60
N PRO A 145 -16.30 -1.86 -2.63
CA PRO A 145 -15.79 -0.49 -2.64
C PRO A 145 -16.18 0.28 -3.91
N LEU A 146 -16.59 1.53 -3.76
CA LEU A 146 -16.90 2.40 -4.90
C LEU A 146 -15.65 3.19 -5.31
N ARG A 147 -15.02 2.79 -6.43
CA ARG A 147 -13.77 3.40 -6.92
C ARG A 147 -13.95 4.88 -7.23
N ALA A 148 -12.93 5.69 -6.87
CA ALA A 148 -12.90 7.12 -7.16
C ALA A 148 -12.85 7.41 -8.66
N ASP A 149 -12.08 6.58 -9.38
CA ASP A 149 -11.95 6.60 -10.84
C ASP A 149 -12.36 5.23 -11.39
N PRO A 150 -13.60 5.09 -11.88
CA PRO A 150 -14.08 3.85 -12.46
C PRO A 150 -13.33 3.44 -13.74
N MET A 151 -12.71 4.41 -14.44
CA MET A 151 -11.98 4.17 -15.69
C MET A 151 -10.51 3.79 -15.46
N SER A 152 -10.02 3.85 -14.23
CA SER A 152 -8.66 3.41 -13.91
C SER A 152 -8.48 1.92 -14.25
N PRO A 153 -7.41 1.55 -14.99
CA PRO A 153 -7.11 0.15 -15.25
C PRO A 153 -6.62 -0.62 -14.01
N GLN A 154 -6.41 0.07 -12.91
CA GLN A 154 -5.90 -0.48 -11.66
C GLN A 154 -6.95 -0.45 -10.56
N ALA A 155 -6.98 -1.49 -9.73
CA ALA A 155 -7.83 -1.56 -8.54
C ALA A 155 -7.05 -2.11 -7.33
N TYR A 156 -7.58 -1.79 -6.15
CA TYR A 156 -7.01 -2.19 -4.87
C TYR A 156 -8.01 -3.03 -4.08
N VAL A 157 -7.61 -4.25 -3.70
CA VAL A 157 -8.46 -5.17 -2.93
C VAL A 157 -7.84 -5.43 -1.57
N SER A 158 -8.53 -5.05 -0.49
CA SER A 158 -8.08 -5.34 0.89
C SER A 158 -8.35 -6.80 1.21
N VAL A 159 -7.29 -7.56 1.55
CA VAL A 159 -7.40 -8.98 1.90
C VAL A 159 -7.12 -9.25 3.37
N THR A 160 -6.33 -8.38 4.03
CA THR A 160 -6.10 -8.41 5.47
C THR A 160 -6.21 -7.02 6.08
N ARG A 161 -6.63 -6.96 7.34
CA ARG A 161 -6.64 -5.75 8.17
C ARG A 161 -5.95 -6.02 9.50
N GLY A 162 -5.25 -4.99 10.02
CA GLY A 162 -4.46 -5.13 11.24
C GLY A 162 -3.14 -5.87 11.02
N CYS A 163 -2.36 -6.05 12.08
CA CYS A 163 -1.08 -6.75 12.01
C CYS A 163 -0.67 -7.25 13.38
N ASP A 164 -0.21 -8.50 13.44
CA ASP A 164 0.25 -9.16 14.66
C ASP A 164 1.77 -9.07 14.87
N ASN A 165 2.52 -8.46 13.96
CA ASN A 165 4.00 -8.42 14.03
C ASN A 165 4.56 -7.44 15.05
N MET A 166 3.88 -6.69 15.80
CA MET A 166 4.34 -5.85 16.94
C MET A 166 5.80 -5.33 16.84
N CYS A 167 6.25 -4.93 15.64
CA CYS A 167 7.57 -4.31 15.45
C CYS A 167 7.71 -3.09 16.37
N ALA A 168 8.89 -2.87 16.96
CA ALA A 168 9.07 -1.90 18.05
C ALA A 168 8.66 -0.45 17.69
N PHE A 169 8.83 -0.05 16.44
CA PHE A 169 8.50 1.29 15.92
C PHE A 169 7.06 1.43 15.40
N CYS A 170 6.32 0.30 15.26
CA CYS A 170 5.10 0.28 14.46
C CYS A 170 3.85 0.63 15.26
N VAL A 171 3.05 1.54 14.71
CA VAL A 171 1.80 2.00 15.30
C VAL A 171 0.58 1.21 14.79
N VAL A 172 0.74 0.36 13.79
CA VAL A 172 -0.37 -0.37 13.14
C VAL A 172 -1.22 -1.18 14.13
N PRO A 173 -0.66 -2.00 15.05
CA PRO A 173 -1.49 -2.74 16.01
C PRO A 173 -2.39 -1.85 16.87
N PHE A 174 -2.01 -0.60 17.09
CA PHE A 174 -2.74 0.38 17.89
C PHE A 174 -3.72 1.23 17.09
N THR A 175 -3.67 1.17 15.76
CA THR A 175 -4.55 1.97 14.89
C THR A 175 -5.44 1.13 13.98
N ARG A 176 -5.07 -0.15 13.76
CA ARG A 176 -5.81 -1.10 12.93
C ARG A 176 -6.10 -2.43 13.61
N GLY A 177 -5.67 -2.57 14.87
CA GLY A 177 -5.92 -3.74 15.69
C GLY A 177 -5.15 -4.98 15.25
N ARG A 178 -5.65 -6.14 15.72
CA ARG A 178 -5.13 -7.46 15.42
C ARG A 178 -5.37 -7.83 13.96
N GLU A 179 -4.53 -8.74 13.44
CA GLU A 179 -4.64 -9.23 12.08
C GLU A 179 -5.93 -10.04 11.86
N ARG A 180 -6.65 -9.72 10.80
CA ARG A 180 -7.88 -10.37 10.36
C ARG A 180 -7.81 -10.57 8.86
N SER A 181 -7.98 -11.82 8.42
CA SER A 181 -8.07 -12.17 7.01
C SER A 181 -9.53 -12.11 6.55
N ARG A 182 -9.74 -11.55 5.40
CA ARG A 182 -11.04 -11.54 4.75
C ARG A 182 -11.35 -12.94 4.17
N PRO A 183 -12.61 -13.41 4.19
CA PRO A 183 -12.98 -14.69 3.60
C PRO A 183 -12.52 -14.82 2.14
N PHE A 184 -11.97 -15.97 1.79
CA PHE A 184 -11.34 -16.24 0.50
C PHE A 184 -12.29 -15.96 -0.67
N GLU A 185 -13.51 -16.51 -0.64
CA GLU A 185 -14.48 -16.32 -1.71
C GLU A 185 -14.96 -14.87 -1.84
N SER A 186 -15.04 -14.12 -0.73
CA SER A 186 -15.38 -12.70 -0.76
C SER A 186 -14.33 -11.89 -1.54
N VAL A 187 -13.03 -12.24 -1.38
CA VAL A 187 -11.95 -11.61 -2.15
C VAL A 187 -12.05 -11.95 -3.63
N LEU A 188 -12.27 -13.23 -3.97
CA LEU A 188 -12.41 -13.66 -5.37
C LEU A 188 -13.62 -13.01 -6.04
N GLU A 189 -14.75 -12.91 -5.35
CA GLU A 189 -15.95 -12.26 -5.89
C GLU A 189 -15.69 -10.77 -6.22
N GLU A 190 -15.01 -10.05 -5.34
CA GLU A 190 -14.61 -8.67 -5.60
C GLU A 190 -13.66 -8.58 -6.81
N CYS A 191 -12.67 -9.46 -6.90
CA CYS A 191 -11.74 -9.50 -8.03
C CYS A 191 -12.47 -9.77 -9.35
N ARG A 192 -13.40 -10.74 -9.40
CA ARG A 192 -14.23 -11.03 -10.61
C ARG A 192 -15.00 -9.79 -11.04
N LYS A 193 -15.72 -9.14 -10.10
CA LYS A 193 -16.49 -7.92 -10.39
C LYS A 193 -15.61 -6.77 -10.92
N LEU A 194 -14.39 -6.64 -10.42
CA LEU A 194 -13.44 -5.61 -10.88
C LEU A 194 -12.94 -5.92 -12.31
N ILE A 195 -12.63 -7.18 -12.59
CA ILE A 195 -12.22 -7.64 -13.92
C ILE A 195 -13.35 -7.45 -14.93
N ASP A 196 -14.60 -7.79 -14.58
CA ASP A 196 -15.78 -7.55 -15.41
C ASP A 196 -16.00 -6.05 -15.72
N GLN A 197 -15.51 -5.16 -14.84
CA GLN A 197 -15.50 -3.70 -15.06
C GLN A 197 -14.31 -3.23 -15.92
N GLY A 198 -13.47 -4.13 -16.43
CA GLY A 198 -12.33 -3.81 -17.29
C GLY A 198 -11.03 -3.51 -16.56
N VAL A 199 -10.92 -3.83 -15.28
CA VAL A 199 -9.65 -3.69 -14.52
C VAL A 199 -8.60 -4.65 -15.10
N LYS A 200 -7.39 -4.12 -15.35
CA LYS A 200 -6.24 -4.84 -15.91
C LYS A 200 -5.14 -5.14 -14.89
N GLU A 201 -5.19 -4.52 -13.71
CA GLU A 201 -4.24 -4.80 -12.64
C GLU A 201 -4.95 -4.72 -11.28
N ILE A 202 -4.86 -5.79 -10.49
CA ILE A 202 -5.35 -5.83 -9.09
C ILE A 202 -4.15 -5.86 -8.16
N THR A 203 -4.14 -4.93 -7.19
CA THR A 203 -3.17 -4.95 -6.10
C THR A 203 -3.83 -5.41 -4.80
N LEU A 204 -3.40 -6.56 -4.28
CA LEU A 204 -3.84 -7.09 -2.99
C LEU A 204 -3.20 -6.29 -1.85
N LEU A 205 -4.00 -5.83 -0.91
CA LEU A 205 -3.60 -4.93 0.18
C LEU A 205 -3.74 -5.60 1.55
N GLY A 206 -2.75 -5.30 2.42
CA GLY A 206 -2.76 -5.64 3.83
C GLY A 206 -1.80 -4.74 4.61
N GLN A 207 -1.73 -4.89 5.93
CA GLN A 207 -0.65 -4.34 6.75
C GLN A 207 0.50 -5.35 6.92
N ASN A 208 0.18 -6.62 6.69
CA ASN A 208 1.07 -7.75 6.47
C ASN A 208 0.33 -8.68 5.50
N VAL A 209 0.36 -8.36 4.22
CA VAL A 209 -0.51 -9.01 3.22
C VAL A 209 -0.23 -10.50 3.08
N ASN A 210 1.03 -10.90 3.16
CA ASN A 210 1.46 -12.29 2.96
C ASN A 210 1.32 -13.18 4.21
N SER A 211 0.80 -12.64 5.33
CA SER A 211 0.32 -13.45 6.45
C SER A 211 -1.13 -13.91 6.30
N TYR A 212 -1.80 -13.54 5.21
CA TYR A 212 -3.19 -13.95 4.94
C TYR A 212 -3.41 -15.44 5.23
N ALA A 213 -4.44 -15.73 5.99
CA ALA A 213 -4.82 -17.09 6.37
C ALA A 213 -6.32 -17.13 6.65
N ASP A 214 -7.11 -17.63 5.70
CA ASP A 214 -8.55 -17.82 5.86
C ASP A 214 -8.86 -19.21 6.41
N ALA A 215 -9.55 -19.26 7.53
CA ALA A 215 -9.99 -20.50 8.18
C ALA A 215 -11.52 -20.67 8.13
N SER A 216 -12.25 -19.85 7.40
CA SER A 216 -13.72 -19.82 7.41
C SER A 216 -14.34 -21.10 6.87
N GLU A 217 -13.66 -21.82 5.96
CA GLU A 217 -14.14 -23.07 5.34
C GLU A 217 -13.51 -24.34 5.93
N VAL A 218 -12.64 -24.24 6.90
CA VAL A 218 -12.04 -25.41 7.56
C VAL A 218 -13.12 -26.05 8.43
N GLY A 219 -13.86 -26.96 7.84
CA GLY A 219 -14.74 -27.86 8.60
C GLY A 219 -13.93 -28.57 9.70
N THR A 220 -14.63 -28.98 10.77
CA THR A 220 -14.11 -29.62 11.98
C THR A 220 -13.26 -30.89 11.79
N SER A 221 -12.90 -31.25 10.57
CA SER A 221 -12.11 -32.43 10.20
C SER A 221 -10.67 -32.13 9.73
N ALA A 222 -10.17 -30.91 9.82
CA ALA A 222 -8.75 -30.67 9.63
C ALA A 222 -7.97 -31.34 10.75
N LYS A 223 -7.36 -32.50 10.45
CA LYS A 223 -6.40 -33.16 11.35
C LYS A 223 -5.31 -32.15 11.67
N THR A 224 -5.14 -31.87 12.94
CA THR A 224 -3.95 -31.19 13.45
C THR A 224 -2.78 -32.15 13.23
N ASP A 225 -2.14 -32.10 12.07
CA ASP A 225 -0.82 -32.67 11.90
C ASP A 225 0.13 -31.81 12.74
N ALA A 226 0.30 -32.27 13.99
CA ALA A 226 1.28 -31.68 14.92
C ALA A 226 2.72 -31.79 14.39
N ASP A 227 2.92 -32.55 13.31
CA ASP A 227 4.19 -32.79 12.61
C ASP A 227 4.29 -32.08 11.25
N ALA A 228 3.34 -31.22 10.86
CA ALA A 228 3.57 -30.37 9.70
C ALA A 228 4.77 -29.47 10.00
N PRO A 229 5.90 -29.61 9.27
CA PRO A 229 7.03 -28.72 9.49
C PRO A 229 6.53 -27.31 9.37
N PHE A 230 7.00 -26.43 10.26
CA PHE A 230 6.70 -25.00 10.30
C PHE A 230 7.00 -24.32 8.96
N GLY A 231 6.29 -24.67 7.89
CA GLY A 231 6.42 -24.13 6.54
C GLY A 231 5.83 -22.73 6.35
N ALA A 232 5.48 -22.07 7.46
CA ALA A 232 4.83 -20.78 7.41
C ALA A 232 5.77 -19.59 7.26
N TYR A 233 7.04 -19.72 7.64
CA TYR A 233 8.02 -18.63 7.61
C TYR A 233 9.21 -18.96 6.72
N ALA A 234 9.88 -17.92 6.20
CA ALA A 234 11.15 -18.07 5.53
C ALA A 234 12.21 -18.63 6.50
N LYS A 235 13.19 -19.38 5.98
CA LYS A 235 14.27 -19.97 6.76
C LYS A 235 15.03 -18.89 7.53
N GLY A 236 15.28 -19.10 8.82
CA GLY A 236 16.00 -18.17 9.69
C GLY A 236 15.14 -17.04 10.26
N PHE A 237 13.83 -17.03 9.98
CA PHE A 237 12.89 -16.05 10.50
C PHE A 237 12.06 -16.64 11.64
N THR A 238 11.79 -15.80 12.65
CA THR A 238 10.96 -16.16 13.80
C THR A 238 9.85 -15.15 13.99
N SER A 239 8.75 -15.57 14.61
CA SER A 239 7.70 -14.67 15.06
C SER A 239 7.82 -14.43 16.55
N VAL A 240 7.74 -13.18 16.97
CA VAL A 240 7.64 -12.80 18.39
C VAL A 240 6.25 -13.12 18.95
N TYR A 241 5.28 -13.40 18.07
CA TYR A 241 3.89 -13.72 18.37
C TYR A 241 3.46 -15.04 17.72
N LYS A 242 2.24 -15.46 18.01
CA LYS A 242 1.69 -16.78 17.71
C LYS A 242 2.02 -17.32 16.32
N PRO A 243 2.28 -18.63 16.18
CA PRO A 243 2.42 -19.28 14.88
C PRO A 243 1.12 -19.16 14.07
N LYS A 244 1.25 -19.21 12.74
CA LYS A 244 0.10 -19.24 11.83
C LYS A 244 -0.84 -20.41 12.14
N ARG A 245 -2.12 -20.22 11.87
CA ARG A 245 -3.13 -21.28 12.01
C ARG A 245 -2.85 -22.38 11.00
N VAL A 246 -2.75 -23.61 11.47
CA VAL A 246 -2.63 -24.79 10.61
C VAL A 246 -3.99 -25.05 9.92
N GLY A 247 -3.97 -25.39 8.63
CA GLY A 247 -5.16 -25.76 7.86
C GLY A 247 -5.97 -24.60 7.26
N ALA A 248 -5.48 -23.36 7.34
CA ALA A 248 -6.09 -22.22 6.66
C ALA A 248 -5.62 -22.11 5.19
N ARG A 249 -6.47 -21.61 4.28
CA ARG A 249 -6.04 -21.21 2.94
C ARG A 249 -5.02 -20.07 3.08
N ALA A 250 -3.81 -20.27 2.53
CA ALA A 250 -2.70 -19.36 2.70
C ALA A 250 -2.69 -18.25 1.62
N PHE A 251 -1.78 -17.29 1.77
CA PHE A 251 -1.63 -16.21 0.79
C PHE A 251 -1.22 -16.72 -0.60
N ALA A 252 -0.42 -17.80 -0.68
CA ALA A 252 -0.06 -18.42 -1.96
C ALA A 252 -1.30 -18.91 -2.72
N ASP A 253 -2.22 -19.60 -2.03
CA ASP A 253 -3.48 -20.09 -2.61
C ASP A 253 -4.35 -18.92 -3.12
N LEU A 254 -4.37 -17.82 -2.37
CA LEU A 254 -5.13 -16.62 -2.76
C LEU A 254 -4.55 -15.96 -4.01
N VAL A 255 -3.22 -15.79 -4.08
CA VAL A 255 -2.55 -15.19 -5.23
C VAL A 255 -2.78 -16.03 -6.49
N GLU A 256 -2.63 -17.35 -6.38
CA GLU A 256 -2.87 -18.27 -7.49
C GLU A 256 -4.33 -18.22 -7.97
N ALA A 257 -5.29 -18.28 -7.05
CA ALA A 257 -6.72 -18.24 -7.37
C ALA A 257 -7.14 -16.91 -8.00
N VAL A 258 -6.64 -15.77 -7.51
CA VAL A 258 -6.91 -14.44 -8.10
C VAL A 258 -6.32 -14.36 -9.51
N ALA A 259 -5.09 -14.82 -9.71
CA ALA A 259 -4.42 -14.82 -11.01
C ALA A 259 -5.13 -15.74 -12.03
N ALA A 260 -5.73 -16.83 -11.58
CA ALA A 260 -6.48 -17.78 -12.42
C ALA A 260 -7.83 -17.21 -12.93
N ILE A 261 -8.35 -16.12 -12.37
CA ILE A 261 -9.61 -15.51 -12.85
C ILE A 261 -9.48 -15.04 -14.30
N ASP A 262 -8.41 -14.30 -14.60
CA ASP A 262 -8.12 -13.81 -15.96
C ASP A 262 -6.62 -13.52 -16.12
N VAL A 263 -5.98 -14.19 -17.09
CA VAL A 263 -4.56 -13.98 -17.41
C VAL A 263 -4.27 -12.56 -17.93
N GLU A 264 -5.28 -11.87 -18.45
CA GLU A 264 -5.17 -10.45 -18.87
C GLU A 264 -5.16 -9.47 -17.70
N CYS A 265 -5.41 -9.94 -16.48
CA CYS A 265 -5.35 -9.11 -15.28
C CYS A 265 -4.07 -9.42 -14.49
N ARG A 266 -3.19 -8.43 -14.36
CA ARG A 266 -2.00 -8.53 -13.51
C ARG A 266 -2.35 -8.54 -12.03
N VAL A 267 -1.65 -9.37 -11.27
CA VAL A 267 -1.79 -9.44 -9.81
C VAL A 267 -0.52 -8.92 -9.15
N ARG A 268 -0.68 -7.93 -8.28
CA ARG A 268 0.35 -7.39 -7.40
C ARG A 268 -0.09 -7.50 -5.95
N PHE A 269 0.84 -7.34 -5.05
CA PHE A 269 0.54 -7.18 -3.63
C PHE A 269 1.52 -6.21 -2.98
N THR A 270 1.13 -5.62 -1.86
CA THR A 270 1.95 -4.63 -1.15
C THR A 270 1.90 -4.81 0.36
N SER A 271 2.92 -4.28 1.04
CA SER A 271 3.08 -4.36 2.50
C SER A 271 3.26 -5.79 3.04
N PRO A 272 4.04 -6.67 2.40
CA PRO A 272 4.37 -7.97 2.97
C PRO A 272 5.42 -7.81 4.07
N HIS A 273 5.60 -8.85 4.88
CA HIS A 273 6.70 -8.97 5.82
C HIS A 273 7.69 -10.05 5.34
N PRO A 274 9.02 -9.83 5.40
CA PRO A 274 10.01 -10.79 4.89
C PRO A 274 9.87 -12.21 5.47
N LYS A 275 9.47 -12.34 6.74
CA LYS A 275 9.27 -13.68 7.37
C LYS A 275 8.21 -14.56 6.68
N ASP A 276 7.24 -13.94 6.00
CA ASP A 276 6.08 -14.61 5.40
C ASP A 276 6.28 -14.90 3.89
N PHE A 277 7.52 -15.14 3.44
CA PHE A 277 7.86 -15.59 2.09
C PHE A 277 8.40 -17.04 2.11
N PRO A 278 7.54 -18.06 2.33
CA PRO A 278 7.93 -19.43 2.14
C PRO A 278 8.18 -19.74 0.65
N ASP A 279 8.97 -20.78 0.37
CA ASP A 279 9.31 -21.20 -1.00
C ASP A 279 8.06 -21.41 -1.89
N ASP A 280 6.97 -21.92 -1.32
CA ASP A 280 5.73 -22.16 -2.06
C ASP A 280 5.13 -20.86 -2.62
N LEU A 281 5.12 -19.78 -1.83
CA LEU A 281 4.69 -18.47 -2.33
C LEU A 281 5.63 -17.97 -3.44
N LEU A 282 6.96 -18.12 -3.26
CA LEU A 282 7.91 -17.71 -4.28
C LEU A 282 7.73 -18.50 -5.58
N ARG A 283 7.45 -19.83 -5.50
CA ARG A 283 7.14 -20.66 -6.68
C ARG A 283 5.84 -20.27 -7.36
N VAL A 284 4.79 -19.95 -6.61
CA VAL A 284 3.54 -19.44 -7.20
C VAL A 284 3.80 -18.16 -7.99
N ILE A 285 4.58 -17.23 -7.43
CA ILE A 285 4.94 -15.98 -8.12
C ILE A 285 5.78 -16.26 -9.36
N ALA A 286 6.73 -17.19 -9.29
CA ALA A 286 7.57 -17.56 -10.44
C ALA A 286 6.77 -18.18 -11.59
N ASN A 287 5.87 -19.13 -11.25
CA ASN A 287 5.22 -19.98 -12.22
C ASN A 287 3.92 -19.40 -12.80
N THR A 288 3.38 -18.32 -12.19
CA THR A 288 2.13 -17.71 -12.62
C THR A 288 2.44 -16.46 -13.45
N PRO A 289 2.22 -16.48 -14.78
CA PRO A 289 2.70 -15.42 -15.67
C PRO A 289 2.20 -14.02 -15.33
N ASN A 290 0.93 -13.86 -15.00
CA ASN A 290 0.30 -12.57 -14.67
C ASN A 290 0.46 -12.15 -13.21
N VAL A 291 1.16 -12.92 -12.37
CA VAL A 291 1.63 -12.45 -11.06
C VAL A 291 2.93 -11.69 -11.25
N CYS A 292 2.92 -10.41 -10.92
CA CYS A 292 4.05 -9.51 -11.18
C CYS A 292 5.32 -9.91 -10.41
N LYS A 293 6.45 -9.91 -11.11
CA LYS A 293 7.77 -10.31 -10.57
C LYS A 293 8.41 -9.16 -9.78
N GLN A 294 7.66 -8.64 -8.83
CA GLN A 294 8.07 -7.55 -7.93
C GLN A 294 7.78 -7.93 -6.49
N LEU A 295 8.81 -7.96 -5.65
CA LEU A 295 8.69 -8.24 -4.22
C LEU A 295 9.07 -7.01 -3.39
N HIS A 296 8.20 -6.65 -2.45
CA HIS A 296 8.53 -5.66 -1.44
C HIS A 296 8.97 -6.39 -0.17
N MET A 297 10.24 -6.26 0.21
CA MET A 297 10.86 -6.95 1.35
C MET A 297 11.46 -5.93 2.33
N PRO A 298 10.66 -5.34 3.25
CA PRO A 298 11.13 -4.29 4.15
C PRO A 298 12.22 -4.78 5.11
N ALA A 299 13.49 -4.46 4.85
CA ALA A 299 14.62 -4.77 5.72
C ALA A 299 14.56 -3.96 7.01
N GLN A 300 14.24 -2.68 6.91
CA GLN A 300 14.23 -1.64 7.95
C GLN A 300 15.64 -1.19 8.37
N SER A 301 16.59 -2.11 8.60
CA SER A 301 18.01 -1.86 8.89
C SER A 301 18.87 -2.97 8.30
N GLY A 302 20.14 -2.68 8.08
CA GLY A 302 21.16 -3.64 7.67
C GLY A 302 21.92 -4.26 8.83
N SER A 303 21.66 -3.83 10.07
CA SER A 303 22.34 -4.31 11.27
C SER A 303 21.49 -5.27 12.09
N THR A 304 22.02 -6.46 12.41
CA THR A 304 21.35 -7.47 13.22
C THR A 304 20.95 -6.93 14.59
N SER A 305 21.82 -6.17 15.27
CA SER A 305 21.53 -5.60 16.59
C SER A 305 20.42 -4.55 16.53
N THR A 306 20.37 -3.73 15.48
CA THR A 306 19.25 -2.80 15.25
C THR A 306 17.96 -3.57 14.94
N LEU A 307 18.01 -4.63 14.14
CA LEU A 307 16.84 -5.47 13.84
C LEU A 307 16.29 -6.16 15.10
N GLU A 308 17.13 -6.58 16.01
CA GLU A 308 16.72 -7.12 17.32
C GLU A 308 15.99 -6.06 18.16
N ARG A 309 16.56 -4.83 18.29
CA ARG A 309 15.88 -3.71 18.95
C ARG A 309 14.56 -3.35 18.29
N MET A 310 14.50 -3.42 16.96
CA MET A 310 13.28 -3.23 16.17
C MET A 310 12.27 -4.39 16.30
N ARG A 311 12.65 -5.50 16.94
CA ARG A 311 11.84 -6.73 17.10
C ARG A 311 11.41 -7.32 15.75
N ARG A 312 12.37 -7.44 14.82
CA ARG A 312 12.10 -7.94 13.47
C ARG A 312 12.11 -9.46 13.35
N GLY A 313 12.73 -10.18 14.29
CA GLY A 313 12.75 -11.63 14.35
C GLY A 313 13.63 -12.33 13.30
N TYR A 314 14.61 -11.61 12.74
CA TYR A 314 15.61 -12.13 11.80
C TYR A 314 16.91 -11.33 11.87
N THR A 315 18.00 -11.97 11.44
CA THR A 315 19.32 -11.34 11.30
C THR A 315 19.53 -10.81 9.89
N ARG A 316 20.57 -10.01 9.70
CA ARG A 316 21.03 -9.56 8.38
C ARG A 316 21.30 -10.75 7.44
N GLU A 317 21.95 -11.80 7.93
CA GLU A 317 22.33 -12.98 7.15
C GLU A 317 21.09 -13.72 6.66
N ALA A 318 20.10 -13.97 7.54
CA ALA A 318 18.84 -14.61 7.18
C ALA A 318 18.09 -13.78 6.12
N TYR A 319 18.14 -12.45 6.23
CA TYR A 319 17.53 -11.58 5.23
C TYR A 319 18.23 -11.69 3.86
N LEU A 320 19.57 -11.71 3.84
CA LEU A 320 20.34 -11.89 2.61
C LEU A 320 20.08 -13.26 1.97
N GLU A 321 20.06 -14.35 2.77
CA GLU A 321 19.68 -15.69 2.28
C GLU A 321 18.29 -15.69 1.63
N LEU A 322 17.32 -14.99 2.20
CA LEU A 322 15.99 -14.87 1.62
C LEU A 322 16.00 -14.12 0.28
N ILE A 323 16.79 -13.04 0.16
CA ILE A 323 16.94 -12.29 -1.10
C ILE A 323 17.55 -13.18 -2.19
N GLU A 324 18.63 -13.91 -1.86
CA GLU A 324 19.27 -14.86 -2.79
C GLU A 324 18.28 -15.93 -3.21
N ARG A 325 17.57 -16.53 -2.26
CA ARG A 325 16.55 -17.54 -2.52
C ARG A 325 15.41 -17.04 -3.41
N ALA A 326 14.95 -15.81 -3.19
CA ALA A 326 13.94 -15.20 -4.05
C ALA A 326 14.44 -15.02 -5.49
N ARG A 327 15.70 -14.60 -5.68
CA ARG A 327 16.32 -14.44 -7.01
C ARG A 327 16.58 -15.76 -7.72
N GLU A 328 16.90 -16.83 -6.97
CA GLU A 328 17.03 -18.19 -7.51
C GLU A 328 15.69 -18.71 -8.06
N ILE A 329 14.61 -18.55 -7.29
CA ILE A 329 13.30 -19.08 -7.64
C ILE A 329 12.61 -18.22 -8.70
N ILE A 330 12.82 -16.90 -8.66
CA ILE A 330 12.17 -15.94 -9.55
C ILE A 330 13.27 -15.16 -10.31
N PRO A 331 13.78 -15.67 -11.42
CA PRO A 331 14.79 -14.96 -12.21
C PRO A 331 14.29 -13.57 -12.63
N GLY A 332 15.13 -12.55 -12.50
CA GLY A 332 14.80 -11.18 -12.85
C GLY A 332 13.83 -10.48 -11.90
N VAL A 333 13.54 -11.05 -10.72
CA VAL A 333 12.66 -10.41 -9.75
C VAL A 333 13.18 -9.05 -9.28
N ALA A 334 12.33 -8.04 -9.34
CA ALA A 334 12.63 -6.73 -8.77
C ALA A 334 12.35 -6.73 -7.27
N ILE A 335 13.32 -6.28 -6.48
CA ILE A 335 13.22 -6.22 -5.02
C ILE A 335 13.16 -4.77 -4.56
N SER A 336 12.17 -4.47 -3.75
CA SER A 336 12.02 -3.18 -3.08
C SER A 336 12.03 -3.31 -1.56
N SER A 337 12.40 -2.26 -0.84
CA SER A 337 12.53 -2.29 0.62
C SER A 337 12.16 -0.96 1.27
N ASP A 338 11.94 -1.00 2.59
CA ASP A 338 11.87 0.16 3.46
C ASP A 338 13.09 0.22 4.36
N PHE A 339 13.56 1.44 4.69
CA PHE A 339 14.65 1.70 5.61
C PHE A 339 14.30 2.79 6.60
N ILE A 340 14.71 2.61 7.86
CA ILE A 340 14.58 3.59 8.93
C ILE A 340 15.98 3.90 9.46
N SER A 341 16.44 5.14 9.25
CA SER A 341 17.72 5.64 9.76
C SER A 341 17.55 6.32 11.12
N GLY A 342 18.52 6.15 12.01
CA GLY A 342 18.53 6.79 13.32
C GLY A 342 17.50 6.22 14.29
N PHE A 343 17.26 4.90 14.26
CA PHE A 343 16.47 4.23 15.28
C PHE A 343 17.18 4.32 16.64
N CYS A 344 16.44 4.22 17.74
CA CYS A 344 16.96 4.33 19.11
C CYS A 344 18.23 3.51 19.31
N GLY A 345 19.30 4.14 19.75
CA GLY A 345 20.61 3.53 20.01
C GLY A 345 21.40 3.14 18.75
N GLU A 346 21.00 3.54 17.54
CA GLU A 346 21.75 3.20 16.33
C GLU A 346 23.12 3.87 16.33
N SER A 347 24.19 3.06 16.25
CA SER A 347 25.58 3.53 16.16
C SER A 347 25.98 3.89 14.71
N GLU A 348 27.19 4.45 14.51
CA GLU A 348 27.73 4.69 13.16
C GLU A 348 28.06 3.37 12.44
N ASP A 349 28.54 2.35 13.16
CA ASP A 349 28.83 1.04 12.59
C ASP A 349 27.55 0.35 12.11
N GLU A 350 26.48 0.39 12.90
CA GLU A 350 25.16 -0.15 12.52
C GLU A 350 24.55 0.59 11.33
N HIS A 351 24.76 1.90 11.24
CA HIS A 351 24.38 2.67 10.06
C HIS A 351 25.18 2.25 8.82
N ALA A 352 26.51 2.06 8.96
CA ALA A 352 27.38 1.60 7.88
C ALA A 352 26.95 0.21 7.37
N GLU A 353 26.51 -0.70 8.27
CA GLU A 353 25.94 -1.99 7.89
C GLU A 353 24.66 -1.82 7.02
N THR A 354 23.86 -0.80 7.26
CA THR A 354 22.69 -0.49 6.43
C THR A 354 23.11 -0.01 5.03
N LEU A 355 24.15 0.83 4.92
CA LEU A 355 24.67 1.25 3.62
C LEU A 355 25.23 0.06 2.82
N THR A 356 26.00 -0.82 3.47
CA THR A 356 26.53 -2.03 2.81
C THR A 356 25.45 -3.03 2.41
N LEU A 357 24.31 -3.10 3.14
CA LEU A 357 23.15 -3.89 2.70
C LEU A 357 22.56 -3.36 1.39
N LEU A 358 22.41 -2.04 1.25
CA LEU A 358 21.94 -1.42 0.01
C LEU A 358 22.86 -1.73 -1.18
N GLU A 359 24.18 -1.67 -0.97
CA GLU A 359 25.20 -1.97 -1.99
C GLU A 359 25.22 -3.45 -2.39
N THR A 360 24.98 -4.36 -1.41
CA THR A 360 24.95 -5.81 -1.65
C THR A 360 23.69 -6.23 -2.39
N VAL A 361 22.51 -5.78 -1.92
CA VAL A 361 21.23 -6.21 -2.49
C VAL A 361 20.91 -5.49 -3.79
N ARG A 362 21.26 -4.20 -3.91
CA ARG A 362 20.96 -3.34 -5.08
C ARG A 362 19.48 -3.33 -5.44
N TYR A 363 18.69 -2.74 -4.56
CA TYR A 363 17.24 -2.66 -4.71
C TYR A 363 16.83 -1.82 -5.92
N GLU A 364 15.81 -2.26 -6.64
CA GLU A 364 15.18 -1.51 -7.73
C GLU A 364 14.38 -0.32 -7.22
N HIS A 365 13.82 -0.44 -6.00
CA HIS A 365 13.10 0.65 -5.36
C HIS A 365 13.28 0.61 -3.85
N ALA A 366 13.34 1.79 -3.20
CA ALA A 366 13.39 1.87 -1.74
C ALA A 366 12.61 3.07 -1.22
N TYR A 367 12.00 2.90 -0.04
CA TYR A 367 11.38 3.96 0.72
C TYR A 367 12.21 4.18 1.99
N MET A 368 12.74 5.37 2.16
CA MET A 368 13.71 5.69 3.19
C MET A 368 13.16 6.79 4.10
N PHE A 369 13.29 6.58 5.40
CA PHE A 369 12.77 7.46 6.43
C PHE A 369 13.80 7.62 7.55
N HIS A 370 13.81 8.75 8.24
CA HIS A 370 14.41 8.79 9.56
C HIS A 370 13.39 8.34 10.61
N TYR A 371 13.88 7.81 11.72
CA TYR A 371 13.01 7.39 12.82
C TYR A 371 12.25 8.59 13.38
N SER A 372 10.96 8.38 13.59
CA SER A 372 10.07 9.35 14.24
C SER A 372 9.27 8.63 15.32
N ARG A 373 9.48 9.04 16.57
CA ARG A 373 8.83 8.44 17.74
C ARG A 373 7.31 8.52 17.63
N ARG A 374 6.63 7.41 17.87
CA ARG A 374 5.17 7.30 17.89
C ARG A 374 4.70 6.82 19.24
N ASP A 375 3.80 7.57 19.86
CA ASP A 375 3.19 7.19 21.13
C ASP A 375 2.58 5.78 21.05
N LYS A 376 2.56 5.06 22.17
CA LYS A 376 2.06 3.70 22.35
C LYS A 376 2.91 2.59 21.73
N THR A 377 3.88 2.87 20.85
CA THR A 377 4.77 1.85 20.31
C THR A 377 5.69 1.28 21.39
N TYR A 378 6.21 0.08 21.14
CA TYR A 378 7.17 -0.55 22.07
C TYR A 378 8.43 0.34 22.24
N ALA A 379 8.97 0.86 21.14
CA ALA A 379 10.14 1.73 21.19
C ALA A 379 9.90 2.99 22.04
N ALA A 380 8.73 3.64 21.87
CA ALA A 380 8.41 4.84 22.65
C ALA A 380 8.27 4.61 24.17
N ARG A 381 8.04 3.34 24.59
CA ARG A 381 7.86 3.00 26.00
C ARG A 381 9.15 2.47 26.65
N HIS A 382 10.08 1.92 25.86
CA HIS A 382 11.21 1.14 26.38
C HIS A 382 12.57 1.68 25.97
N PHE A 383 12.62 2.57 24.98
CA PHE A 383 13.86 3.15 24.50
C PHE A 383 13.81 4.68 24.55
N ASP A 384 14.95 5.28 24.81
CA ASP A 384 15.15 6.71 24.62
C ASP A 384 15.39 7.00 23.14
N ASP A 385 14.86 8.10 22.65
CA ASP A 385 15.15 8.60 21.30
C ASP A 385 16.44 9.43 21.34
N ASP A 386 17.56 8.73 21.48
CA ASP A 386 18.88 9.24 21.83
C ASP A 386 19.73 9.66 20.61
N VAL A 387 19.30 9.31 19.38
CA VAL A 387 20.00 9.76 18.17
C VAL A 387 19.57 11.19 17.83
N PRO A 388 20.52 12.16 17.79
CA PRO A 388 20.19 13.54 17.45
C PRO A 388 19.52 13.70 16.09
N GLU A 389 18.58 14.62 15.97
CA GLU A 389 17.81 14.84 14.75
C GLU A 389 18.67 15.15 13.51
N GLU A 390 19.77 15.87 13.70
CA GLU A 390 20.73 16.18 12.64
C GLU A 390 21.46 14.93 12.15
N VAL A 391 21.81 14.01 13.09
CA VAL A 391 22.41 12.72 12.75
C VAL A 391 21.41 11.84 11.98
N LYS A 392 20.14 11.78 12.40
CA LYS A 392 19.08 11.07 11.67
C LYS A 392 18.93 11.57 10.23
N LYS A 393 18.95 12.90 10.05
CA LYS A 393 18.82 13.53 8.71
C LYS A 393 20.05 13.27 7.85
N ARG A 394 21.26 13.34 8.41
CA ARG A 394 22.51 13.00 7.72
C ARG A 394 22.49 11.55 7.25
N ARG A 395 22.22 10.60 8.16
CA ARG A 395 22.13 9.17 7.84
C ARG A 395 21.07 8.88 6.78
N LEU A 396 19.91 9.53 6.85
CA LEU A 396 18.88 9.41 5.81
C LEU A 396 19.40 9.90 4.46
N ALA A 397 20.14 11.01 4.40
CA ALA A 397 20.72 11.53 3.17
C ALA A 397 21.72 10.53 2.55
N GLU A 398 22.59 9.93 3.38
CA GLU A 398 23.55 8.89 2.96
C GLU A 398 22.86 7.63 2.42
N VAL A 399 21.79 7.17 3.08
CA VAL A 399 20.96 6.05 2.59
C VAL A 399 20.32 6.38 1.23
N ILE A 400 19.78 7.60 1.07
CA ILE A 400 19.18 8.05 -0.19
C ILE A 400 20.23 8.12 -1.32
N GLU A 401 21.41 8.64 -1.03
CA GLU A 401 22.50 8.76 -2.02
C GLU A 401 22.98 7.36 -2.46
N THR A 402 23.27 6.49 -1.50
CA THR A 402 23.69 5.10 -1.77
C THR A 402 22.64 4.35 -2.58
N PHE A 403 21.36 4.43 -2.18
CA PHE A 403 20.27 3.83 -2.95
C PHE A 403 20.22 4.34 -4.39
N ARG A 404 20.26 5.67 -4.59
CA ARG A 404 20.16 6.27 -5.93
C ARG A 404 21.28 5.83 -6.84
N ARG A 405 22.51 5.75 -6.34
CA ARG A 405 23.67 5.26 -7.06
C ARG A 405 23.45 3.79 -7.48
N CYS A 406 23.08 2.91 -6.55
CA CYS A 406 22.84 1.51 -6.84
C CYS A 406 21.67 1.30 -7.80
N ALA A 407 20.56 2.02 -7.62
CA ALA A 407 19.38 1.92 -8.47
C ALA A 407 19.65 2.42 -9.91
N ALA A 408 20.46 3.46 -10.07
CA ALA A 408 20.86 3.93 -11.39
C ALA A 408 21.65 2.85 -12.16
N ASP A 409 22.60 2.17 -11.49
CA ASP A 409 23.38 1.08 -12.08
C ASP A 409 22.50 -0.12 -12.47
N VAL A 410 21.49 -0.46 -11.62
CA VAL A 410 20.56 -1.55 -11.93
C VAL A 410 19.68 -1.19 -13.12
N ASN A 411 19.11 0.02 -13.12
CA ASN A 411 18.24 0.46 -14.20
C ASN A 411 18.97 0.67 -15.52
N ALA A 412 20.26 1.04 -15.51
CA ALA A 412 21.05 1.16 -16.72
C ALA A 412 21.13 -0.15 -17.54
N ARG A 413 21.02 -1.31 -16.88
CA ARG A 413 20.99 -2.63 -17.52
C ARG A 413 19.70 -2.91 -18.29
N GLU A 414 18.63 -2.15 -18.01
CA GLU A 414 17.35 -2.25 -18.71
C GLU A 414 17.37 -1.65 -20.11
N VAL A 415 18.38 -0.82 -20.42
CA VAL A 415 18.49 -0.19 -21.74
C VAL A 415 18.72 -1.26 -22.81
N GLY A 416 17.86 -1.26 -23.83
CA GLY A 416 17.80 -2.28 -24.88
C GLY A 416 16.84 -3.45 -24.58
N CYS A 417 16.43 -3.64 -23.31
CA CYS A 417 15.44 -4.65 -22.95
C CYS A 417 14.03 -4.25 -23.40
N THR A 418 13.17 -5.25 -23.54
CA THR A 418 11.77 -5.07 -23.92
C THR A 418 10.87 -5.44 -22.76
N HIS A 419 9.93 -4.56 -22.43
CA HIS A 419 8.96 -4.76 -21.34
C HIS A 419 7.53 -4.72 -21.82
N LEU A 420 6.66 -5.50 -21.17
CA LEU A 420 5.21 -5.33 -21.25
C LEU A 420 4.78 -4.26 -20.27
N VAL A 421 4.32 -3.11 -20.77
CA VAL A 421 3.91 -1.95 -19.98
C VAL A 421 2.39 -1.83 -19.98
N LEU A 422 1.77 -1.87 -18.79
CA LEU A 422 0.37 -1.47 -18.65
C LEU A 422 0.30 0.06 -18.59
N ILE A 423 -0.39 0.65 -19.56
CA ILE A 423 -0.55 2.11 -19.65
C ILE A 423 -1.56 2.60 -18.61
N GLU A 424 -1.13 3.53 -17.78
CA GLU A 424 -1.95 4.18 -16.74
C GLU A 424 -2.63 5.46 -17.24
N GLY A 425 -2.06 6.09 -18.29
CA GLY A 425 -2.57 7.31 -18.90
C GLY A 425 -1.46 8.20 -19.47
N ALA A 426 -1.78 9.45 -19.77
CA ALA A 426 -0.83 10.43 -20.29
C ALA A 426 0.27 10.75 -19.26
N SER A 427 1.48 11.02 -19.73
CA SER A 427 2.62 11.43 -18.88
C SER A 427 2.33 12.77 -18.21
N LYS A 428 2.63 12.89 -16.90
CA LYS A 428 2.43 14.16 -16.17
C LYS A 428 3.30 15.32 -16.65
N LYS A 429 4.51 15.01 -17.17
CA LYS A 429 5.44 16.05 -17.66
C LYS A 429 5.08 16.52 -19.07
N ASN A 430 4.80 15.60 -19.97
CA ASN A 430 4.51 15.86 -21.39
C ASN A 430 3.22 15.13 -21.80
N PRO A 431 2.04 15.57 -21.32
CA PRO A 431 0.78 14.87 -21.55
C PRO A 431 0.37 14.85 -23.03
N GLU A 432 0.87 15.77 -23.84
CA GLU A 432 0.54 15.87 -25.26
C GLU A 432 1.30 14.88 -26.13
N SER A 433 2.49 14.41 -25.70
CA SER A 433 3.38 13.63 -26.55
C SER A 433 3.83 12.29 -25.94
N GLN A 434 3.47 12.00 -24.66
CA GLN A 434 3.96 10.83 -23.97
C GLN A 434 2.87 10.15 -23.15
N MET A 435 2.93 8.83 -23.10
CA MET A 435 2.14 8.00 -22.18
C MET A 435 3.01 7.55 -20.99
N SER A 436 2.39 7.12 -19.91
CA SER A 436 3.09 6.51 -18.79
C SER A 436 2.36 5.28 -18.27
N GLY A 437 3.14 4.31 -17.78
CA GLY A 437 2.61 3.07 -17.24
C GLY A 437 3.63 2.38 -16.34
N ARG A 438 3.38 1.10 -16.05
CA ARG A 438 4.26 0.26 -15.25
C ARG A 438 4.59 -1.04 -15.95
N SER A 439 5.87 -1.44 -15.83
CA SER A 439 6.33 -2.77 -16.20
C SER A 439 5.82 -3.84 -15.23
N ASP A 440 6.02 -5.09 -15.55
CA ASP A 440 5.78 -6.23 -14.66
C ASP A 440 6.55 -6.08 -13.33
N THR A 441 7.81 -5.70 -13.41
CA THR A 441 8.68 -5.44 -12.25
C THR A 441 8.34 -4.16 -11.46
N GLY A 442 7.22 -3.49 -11.79
CA GLY A 442 6.73 -2.30 -11.09
C GLY A 442 7.48 -1.01 -11.41
N LYS A 443 8.45 -1.03 -12.31
CA LYS A 443 9.19 0.17 -12.72
C LYS A 443 8.28 1.10 -13.52
N ARG A 444 8.37 2.39 -13.22
CA ARG A 444 7.65 3.41 -13.99
C ARG A 444 8.30 3.57 -15.35
N VAL A 445 7.49 3.45 -16.40
CA VAL A 445 7.92 3.62 -17.79
C VAL A 445 7.19 4.80 -18.41
N VAL A 446 7.94 5.72 -19.02
CA VAL A 446 7.43 6.78 -19.88
C VAL A 446 7.62 6.31 -21.32
N VAL A 447 6.50 6.09 -22.01
CA VAL A 447 6.45 5.66 -23.40
C VAL A 447 6.42 6.88 -24.30
N GLN A 448 7.37 6.97 -25.23
CA GLN A 448 7.45 8.08 -26.20
C GLN A 448 6.39 7.91 -27.29
N GLY A 449 5.67 8.99 -27.58
CA GLY A 449 4.56 8.93 -28.53
C GLY A 449 3.23 8.53 -27.89
N LYS A 450 2.16 8.73 -28.65
CA LYS A 450 0.77 8.36 -28.32
C LYS A 450 0.17 7.36 -29.30
N ARG A 451 0.94 6.97 -30.31
CA ARG A 451 0.56 6.00 -31.34
C ARG A 451 1.60 4.91 -31.46
N THR A 452 1.17 3.75 -31.84
CA THR A 452 2.01 2.58 -32.04
C THR A 452 1.28 1.57 -32.94
N LYS A 453 1.94 0.49 -33.34
CA LYS A 453 1.33 -0.60 -34.09
C LYS A 453 0.18 -1.25 -33.30
N ALA A 454 -0.87 -1.62 -33.98
CA ALA A 454 -2.03 -2.30 -33.38
C ALA A 454 -1.69 -3.69 -32.83
N ASN A 455 -0.62 -4.32 -33.35
CA ASN A 455 -0.11 -5.60 -32.87
C ASN A 455 1.42 -5.58 -32.84
N ALA A 456 1.99 -5.76 -31.66
CA ALA A 456 3.44 -5.80 -31.47
C ALA A 456 4.12 -7.00 -32.13
N LEU A 457 3.39 -8.07 -32.40
CA LEU A 457 3.89 -9.30 -33.05
C LEU A 457 3.75 -9.26 -34.58
N ASP A 458 3.06 -8.23 -35.13
CA ASP A 458 2.87 -8.03 -36.57
C ASP A 458 3.46 -6.69 -37.00
N GLY A 459 4.59 -6.77 -37.68
CA GLY A 459 5.35 -5.60 -38.16
C GLY A 459 4.59 -4.73 -39.17
N ASP A 460 3.58 -5.26 -39.84
CA ASP A 460 2.79 -4.58 -40.89
C ASP A 460 1.43 -4.08 -40.39
N SER A 461 1.12 -4.23 -39.08
CA SER A 461 -0.14 -3.78 -38.49
C SER A 461 -0.30 -2.25 -38.53
N GLU A 462 -1.55 -1.80 -38.66
CA GLU A 462 -1.90 -0.37 -38.67
C GLU A 462 -1.47 0.33 -37.37
N GLU A 463 -1.23 1.63 -37.44
CA GLU A 463 -0.99 2.46 -36.26
C GLU A 463 -2.30 2.81 -35.54
N VAL A 464 -2.30 2.66 -34.23
CA VAL A 464 -3.41 2.98 -33.34
C VAL A 464 -3.00 3.94 -32.23
N ASP A 465 -3.95 4.64 -31.65
CA ASP A 465 -3.75 5.47 -30.47
C ASP A 465 -3.59 4.60 -29.22
N ILE A 466 -2.57 4.88 -28.41
CA ILE A 466 -2.33 4.22 -27.12
C ILE A 466 -3.31 4.79 -26.08
N LYS A 467 -4.05 3.90 -25.38
CA LYS A 467 -5.06 4.27 -24.39
C LYS A 467 -4.69 3.76 -23.00
N SER A 468 -5.27 4.37 -21.96
CA SER A 468 -5.22 3.84 -20.60
C SER A 468 -5.84 2.45 -20.57
N GLY A 469 -5.15 1.48 -19.96
CA GLY A 469 -5.54 0.08 -19.93
C GLY A 469 -4.93 -0.80 -21.03
N ASP A 470 -4.28 -0.21 -22.04
CA ASP A 470 -3.56 -0.99 -23.05
C ASP A 470 -2.28 -1.61 -22.46
N TYR A 471 -1.98 -2.82 -22.91
CA TYR A 471 -0.66 -3.39 -22.77
C TYR A 471 0.19 -3.04 -24.00
N VAL A 472 1.30 -2.36 -23.76
CA VAL A 472 2.24 -1.95 -24.81
C VAL A 472 3.57 -2.67 -24.63
N VAL A 473 4.04 -3.34 -25.67
CA VAL A 473 5.42 -3.81 -25.76
C VAL A 473 6.29 -2.58 -26.00
N ALA A 474 7.23 -2.33 -25.10
CA ALA A 474 8.03 -1.12 -25.10
C ALA A 474 9.52 -1.44 -24.92
N LYS A 475 10.36 -0.94 -25.84
CA LYS A 475 11.82 -1.08 -25.80
C LYS A 475 12.42 0.07 -25.00
N ILE A 476 13.18 -0.26 -23.97
CA ILE A 476 13.83 0.75 -23.11
C ILE A 476 14.99 1.40 -23.87
N VAL A 477 14.98 2.74 -23.93
CA VAL A 477 16.01 3.54 -24.61
C VAL A 477 16.82 4.39 -23.64
N GLU A 478 16.26 4.72 -22.49
CA GLU A 478 16.93 5.50 -21.45
C GLU A 478 16.48 5.05 -20.06
N ALA A 479 17.37 5.08 -19.08
CA ALA A 479 17.09 4.68 -17.71
C ALA A 479 17.64 5.70 -16.71
N GLY A 480 16.75 6.17 -15.81
CA GLY A 480 17.12 6.94 -14.63
C GLY A 480 16.98 6.12 -13.35
N ALA A 481 17.32 6.70 -12.20
CA ALA A 481 17.25 6.01 -10.93
C ALA A 481 15.81 5.55 -10.53
N SER A 482 14.76 6.13 -11.11
CA SER A 482 13.37 5.84 -10.73
C SER A 482 12.39 5.71 -11.90
N THR A 483 12.85 5.93 -13.12
CA THR A 483 11.97 5.97 -14.29
C THR A 483 12.77 5.49 -15.51
N LEU A 484 12.13 4.66 -16.32
CA LEU A 484 12.61 4.21 -17.61
C LEU A 484 11.91 5.02 -18.71
N VAL A 485 12.60 5.27 -19.81
CA VAL A 485 12.03 5.85 -21.03
C VAL A 485 12.06 4.79 -22.11
N ALA A 486 10.96 4.61 -22.83
CA ALA A 486 10.82 3.56 -23.81
C ALA A 486 10.18 4.05 -25.12
N GLU A 487 10.55 3.41 -26.21
CA GLU A 487 9.86 3.48 -27.50
C GLU A 487 8.80 2.39 -27.59
N PRO A 488 7.57 2.69 -28.03
CA PRO A 488 6.54 1.68 -28.18
C PRO A 488 6.81 0.83 -29.43
N VAL A 489 6.68 -0.48 -29.27
CA VAL A 489 6.78 -1.45 -30.39
C VAL A 489 5.39 -1.75 -30.96
N GLY A 490 4.41 -1.96 -30.08
CA GLY A 490 3.01 -2.20 -30.45
C GLY A 490 2.15 -2.55 -29.25
N VAL A 491 0.84 -2.51 -29.47
CA VAL A 491 -0.14 -3.02 -28.51
C VAL A 491 -0.15 -4.54 -28.55
N THR A 492 -0.46 -5.18 -27.42
CA THR A 492 -0.59 -6.65 -27.34
C THR A 492 -1.55 -7.01 -26.21
N THR A 493 -1.76 -8.29 -26.00
CA THR A 493 -2.43 -8.83 -24.80
C THR A 493 -1.36 -9.39 -23.84
N ALA A 494 -1.67 -9.47 -22.56
CA ALA A 494 -0.77 -10.08 -21.59
C ALA A 494 -0.48 -11.53 -21.95
N ARG A 495 -1.52 -12.29 -22.34
CA ARG A 495 -1.41 -13.68 -22.79
C ARG A 495 -0.44 -13.83 -23.95
N ALA A 496 -0.63 -13.08 -25.03
CA ALA A 496 0.22 -13.17 -26.22
C ALA A 496 1.68 -12.84 -25.91
N PHE A 497 1.92 -11.85 -25.05
CA PHE A 497 3.26 -11.53 -24.61
C PHE A 497 3.90 -12.66 -23.80
N TYR A 498 3.21 -13.21 -22.83
CA TYR A 498 3.71 -14.31 -21.98
C TYR A 498 3.94 -15.60 -22.79
N GLU A 499 3.08 -15.92 -23.75
CA GLU A 499 3.26 -17.06 -24.65
C GLU A 499 4.50 -16.90 -25.55
N ALA A 500 4.74 -15.69 -26.07
CA ALA A 500 5.89 -15.39 -26.92
C ALA A 500 7.23 -15.36 -26.16
N HIS A 501 7.20 -15.00 -24.85
CA HIS A 501 8.42 -14.75 -24.07
C HIS A 501 8.58 -15.70 -22.87
N GLY A 502 7.83 -16.78 -22.80
CA GLY A 502 7.95 -17.79 -21.73
C GLY A 502 7.60 -17.28 -20.33
N GLY A 503 6.77 -16.23 -20.22
CA GLY A 503 6.34 -15.67 -18.95
C GLY A 503 7.35 -14.74 -18.27
N ALA A 504 8.45 -14.41 -18.94
CA ALA A 504 9.48 -13.52 -18.42
C ALA A 504 9.41 -12.12 -19.08
N SER A 505 9.73 -11.07 -18.31
CA SER A 505 10.13 -9.76 -18.86
C SER A 505 11.60 -9.87 -19.26
N PHE A 506 11.96 -9.42 -20.46
CA PHE A 506 13.35 -9.41 -20.97
C PHE A 506 13.83 -7.97 -21.15
#